data_0ce9aa1877cebc985ac9b79114510959
#
_entry.id   0ce9aa1877cebc985ac9b79114510959
#
_cell.length_a   1.000
_cell.length_b   1.000
_cell.length_c   1.000
_cell.angle_alpha   90.00
_cell.angle_beta   90.00
_cell.angle_gamma   90.00
#
_symmetry.space_group_name_H-M   'P 1'
#
loop_
_entity.id
_entity.type
_entity.pdbx_description
1 polymer ?
#
loop_
_entity_poly.entity_id
_entity_poly.type
_entity_poly.pdbx_seq_one_letter_code
_entity_poly.pdbx_strand_id
1 'polypeptide(L)'
;RVGYRGYETANLVLDNRFHENMSQAIAAGVKVGAYIVTQAVNTTEAVEEASFIVSACSGYNISLPLAIDVESAGNGSGRGDKISSSQRTAVVNAFAQTVNNCGYSAVVYANKDWMNNRMYAGNISCSVWLAQYRSQCTYTGHFSMWQFTDKARVNGISGYVDMNVWKH
;
A
#
# COMPACT_ATOMS: atom_id res chain seq x y z
N ARG A 1 3.70 -8.11 2.51
CA ARG A 1 2.25 -7.99 2.23
C ARG A 1 1.46 -8.69 3.32
N VAL A 2 0.41 -8.01 3.85
CA VAL A 2 -0.55 -8.67 4.75
C VAL A 2 -1.50 -9.57 3.97
N GLY A 3 -2.02 -9.05 2.87
CA GLY A 3 -2.99 -9.76 2.07
C GLY A 3 -3.51 -8.90 0.93
N TYR A 4 -4.67 -9.26 0.45
CA TYR A 4 -5.33 -8.56 -0.65
C TYR A 4 -6.85 -8.75 -0.59
N ARG A 5 -7.60 -7.86 -1.23
CA ARG A 5 -8.98 -8.12 -1.61
C ARG A 5 -9.01 -8.72 -3.01
N GLY A 6 -9.70 -9.84 -3.18
CA GLY A 6 -9.82 -10.51 -4.47
C GLY A 6 -10.49 -9.61 -5.52
N TYR A 7 -9.87 -9.49 -6.69
CA TYR A 7 -10.34 -8.60 -7.75
C TYR A 7 -11.64 -9.08 -8.44
N GLU A 8 -11.99 -10.34 -8.28
CA GLU A 8 -13.25 -10.94 -8.75
C GLU A 8 -14.19 -11.23 -7.58
N THR A 9 -13.68 -11.84 -6.52
CA THR A 9 -14.48 -12.39 -5.43
C THR A 9 -14.81 -11.38 -4.33
N ALA A 10 -14.08 -10.27 -4.28
CA ALA A 10 -14.13 -9.26 -3.21
C ALA A 10 -13.74 -9.76 -1.79
N ASN A 11 -13.36 -11.03 -1.65
CA ASN A 11 -12.96 -11.59 -0.36
C ASN A 11 -11.60 -11.04 0.09
N LEU A 12 -11.46 -10.82 1.39
CA LEU A 12 -10.17 -10.54 2.02
C LEU A 12 -9.41 -11.86 2.19
N VAL A 13 -8.17 -11.88 1.72
CA VAL A 13 -7.29 -13.06 1.77
C VAL A 13 -6.00 -12.68 2.47
N LEU A 14 -5.67 -13.38 3.55
CA LEU A 14 -4.40 -13.24 4.25
C LEU A 14 -3.29 -13.92 3.45
N ASP A 15 -2.14 -13.25 3.34
CA ASP A 15 -0.93 -13.87 2.78
C ASP A 15 -0.42 -14.93 3.76
N ASN A 16 -0.29 -16.16 3.28
CA ASN A 16 0.12 -17.30 4.12
C ASN A 16 1.52 -17.18 4.71
N ARG A 17 2.36 -16.30 4.15
CA ARG A 17 3.71 -16.02 4.64
C ARG A 17 3.79 -14.78 5.53
N PHE A 18 2.67 -14.06 5.71
CA PHE A 18 2.70 -12.79 6.43
C PHE A 18 3.29 -12.91 7.84
N HIS A 19 2.75 -13.79 8.66
CA HIS A 19 3.16 -13.95 10.06
C HIS A 19 4.61 -14.43 10.19
N GLU A 20 5.03 -15.36 9.36
CA GLU A 20 6.42 -15.83 9.32
C GLU A 20 7.38 -14.71 8.94
N ASN A 21 7.11 -14.00 7.85
CA ASN A 21 7.96 -12.90 7.38
C ASN A 21 8.04 -11.77 8.41
N MET A 22 6.91 -11.42 9.03
CA MET A 22 6.86 -10.35 10.02
C MET A 22 7.68 -10.71 11.27
N SER A 23 7.49 -11.91 11.81
CA SER A 23 8.21 -12.40 12.98
C SER A 23 9.72 -12.47 12.74
N GLN A 24 10.13 -13.01 11.59
CA GLN A 24 11.55 -13.14 11.24
C GLN A 24 12.22 -11.77 11.01
N ALA A 25 11.55 -10.85 10.32
CA ALA A 25 12.08 -9.51 10.09
C ALA A 25 12.30 -8.75 11.41
N ILE A 26 11.32 -8.79 12.31
CA ILE A 26 11.41 -8.14 13.63
C ILE A 26 12.53 -8.79 14.47
N ALA A 27 12.61 -10.13 14.50
CA ALA A 27 13.65 -10.85 15.21
C ALA A 27 15.06 -10.52 14.68
N ALA A 28 15.17 -10.21 13.38
CA ALA A 28 16.41 -9.74 12.75
C ALA A 28 16.69 -8.23 12.98
N GLY A 29 15.88 -7.52 13.76
CA GLY A 29 16.04 -6.09 14.02
C GLY A 29 15.65 -5.18 12.85
N VAL A 30 14.95 -5.70 11.83
CA VAL A 30 14.49 -4.91 10.68
C VAL A 30 13.25 -4.10 11.06
N LYS A 31 13.25 -2.81 10.76
CA LYS A 31 12.05 -1.97 10.86
C LYS A 31 11.00 -2.43 9.84
N VAL A 32 9.77 -2.64 10.30
CA VAL A 32 8.71 -3.19 9.47
C VAL A 32 7.51 -2.27 9.38
N GLY A 33 6.93 -2.22 8.20
CA GLY A 33 5.58 -1.78 7.90
C GLY A 33 4.84 -2.91 7.18
N ALA A 34 3.61 -2.66 6.78
CA ALA A 34 2.83 -3.67 6.09
C ALA A 34 1.91 -3.02 5.04
N TYR A 35 1.49 -3.79 4.03
CA TYR A 35 0.56 -3.31 3.02
C TYR A 35 -0.50 -4.33 2.65
N ILE A 36 -1.63 -3.84 2.19
CA ILE A 36 -2.71 -4.63 1.61
C ILE A 36 -3.00 -4.16 0.18
N VAL A 37 -3.10 -5.10 -0.75
CA VAL A 37 -3.51 -4.79 -2.13
C VAL A 37 -5.02 -4.60 -2.16
N THR A 38 -5.44 -3.37 -2.47
CA THR A 38 -6.86 -3.01 -2.43
C THR A 38 -7.56 -3.34 -3.74
N GLN A 39 -8.79 -3.78 -3.60
CA GLN A 39 -9.80 -3.81 -4.65
C GLN A 39 -11.14 -3.29 -4.13
N ALA A 40 -11.10 -2.47 -3.08
CA ALA A 40 -12.27 -1.81 -2.52
C ALA A 40 -12.92 -0.87 -3.55
N VAL A 41 -14.24 -0.90 -3.63
CA VAL A 41 -15.02 -0.06 -4.54
C VAL A 41 -15.83 1.02 -3.82
N ASN A 42 -15.84 1.00 -2.49
CA ASN A 42 -16.51 1.97 -1.63
C ASN A 42 -15.79 2.09 -0.28
N THR A 43 -16.21 3.06 0.53
CA THR A 43 -15.62 3.36 1.84
C THR A 43 -15.83 2.27 2.87
N THR A 44 -16.93 1.51 2.81
CA THR A 44 -17.18 0.38 3.71
C THR A 44 -16.12 -0.70 3.51
N GLU A 45 -15.86 -1.09 2.28
CA GLU A 45 -14.82 -2.07 1.96
C GLU A 45 -13.42 -1.57 2.34
N ALA A 46 -13.16 -0.27 2.19
CA ALA A 46 -11.90 0.33 2.63
C ALA A 46 -11.70 0.24 4.14
N VAL A 47 -12.76 0.44 4.93
CA VAL A 47 -12.75 0.26 6.40
C VAL A 47 -12.52 -1.21 6.76
N GLU A 48 -13.13 -2.15 6.03
CA GLU A 48 -12.87 -3.59 6.20
C GLU A 48 -11.41 -3.94 5.95
N GLU A 49 -10.82 -3.43 4.86
CA GLU A 49 -9.39 -3.64 4.53
C GLU A 49 -8.47 -3.04 5.59
N ALA A 50 -8.77 -1.83 6.07
CA ALA A 50 -8.02 -1.19 7.14
C ALA A 50 -8.11 -1.97 8.45
N SER A 51 -9.30 -2.44 8.81
CA SER A 51 -9.50 -3.27 10.02
C SER A 51 -8.77 -4.61 9.92
N PHE A 52 -8.76 -5.20 8.72
CA PHE A 52 -8.07 -6.44 8.46
C PHE A 52 -6.55 -6.31 8.64
N ILE A 53 -5.92 -5.27 8.03
CA ILE A 53 -4.47 -5.05 8.17
C ILE A 53 -4.10 -4.67 9.62
N VAL A 54 -4.89 -3.84 10.29
CA VAL A 54 -4.68 -3.47 11.70
C VAL A 54 -4.75 -4.69 12.60
N SER A 55 -5.77 -5.53 12.43
CA SER A 55 -5.92 -6.77 13.21
C SER A 55 -4.73 -7.72 13.00
N ALA A 56 -4.31 -7.93 11.76
CA ALA A 56 -3.17 -8.78 11.45
C ALA A 56 -1.85 -8.25 12.03
N CYS A 57 -1.71 -6.93 12.15
CA CYS A 57 -0.52 -6.26 12.66
C CYS A 57 -0.49 -6.05 14.17
N SER A 58 -1.62 -6.20 14.88
CA SER A 58 -1.76 -5.81 16.30
C SER A 58 -0.83 -6.52 17.28
N GLY A 59 -0.33 -7.71 16.92
CA GLY A 59 0.63 -8.47 17.74
C GLY A 59 2.11 -8.15 17.49
N TYR A 60 2.42 -7.18 16.61
CA TYR A 60 3.76 -6.88 16.15
C TYR A 60 4.19 -5.45 16.47
N ASN A 61 5.50 -5.25 16.68
CA ASN A 61 6.07 -3.91 16.82
C ASN A 61 6.25 -3.25 15.44
N ILE A 62 5.18 -2.65 14.94
CA ILE A 62 5.16 -1.95 13.65
C ILE A 62 5.82 -0.58 13.81
N SER A 63 6.89 -0.32 13.06
CA SER A 63 7.69 0.90 13.14
C SER A 63 7.63 1.77 11.87
N LEU A 64 7.02 1.27 10.81
CA LEU A 64 6.79 1.96 9.54
C LEU A 64 5.27 2.00 9.23
N PRO A 65 4.80 2.85 8.31
CA PRO A 65 3.39 2.96 8.00
C PRO A 65 2.72 1.66 7.54
N LEU A 66 1.39 1.62 7.70
CA LEU A 66 0.52 0.65 7.04
C LEU A 66 0.04 1.24 5.72
N ALA A 67 0.22 0.50 4.63
CA ALA A 67 -0.07 1.01 3.29
C ALA A 67 -1.31 0.38 2.67
N ILE A 68 -2.12 1.22 2.02
CA ILE A 68 -3.08 0.79 1.00
C ILE A 68 -2.39 0.82 -0.35
N ASP A 69 -2.29 -0.32 -1.01
CA ASP A 69 -1.65 -0.49 -2.31
C ASP A 69 -2.70 -0.39 -3.42
N VAL A 70 -2.64 0.71 -4.18
CA VAL A 70 -3.62 1.08 -5.19
C VAL A 70 -3.00 0.95 -6.56
N GLU A 71 -3.24 -0.19 -7.19
CA GLU A 71 -2.73 -0.49 -8.53
C GLU A 71 -3.71 -1.35 -9.34
N SER A 72 -3.43 -1.52 -10.62
CA SER A 72 -4.28 -2.33 -11.51
C SER A 72 -4.20 -3.80 -11.15
N ALA A 73 -5.32 -4.48 -11.18
CA ALA A 73 -5.41 -5.92 -10.99
C ALA A 73 -6.08 -6.61 -12.20
N GLY A 74 -5.79 -7.90 -12.40
CA GLY A 74 -6.42 -8.68 -13.45
C GLY A 74 -6.26 -8.08 -14.86
N ASN A 75 -5.10 -7.49 -15.18
CA ASN A 75 -4.83 -6.78 -16.44
C ASN A 75 -5.83 -5.63 -16.71
N GLY A 76 -6.23 -4.89 -15.67
CA GLY A 76 -7.17 -3.78 -15.78
C GLY A 76 -8.64 -4.19 -15.71
N SER A 77 -8.94 -5.46 -15.43
CA SER A 77 -10.31 -5.96 -15.27
C SER A 77 -10.80 -5.95 -13.82
N GLY A 78 -9.90 -5.66 -12.87
CA GLY A 78 -10.19 -5.63 -11.45
C GLY A 78 -11.36 -4.70 -11.10
N ARG A 79 -12.09 -5.04 -10.04
CA ARG A 79 -13.23 -4.24 -9.59
C ARG A 79 -12.80 -2.83 -9.16
N GLY A 80 -11.63 -2.70 -8.53
CA GLY A 80 -11.01 -1.43 -8.16
C GLY A 80 -10.55 -0.59 -9.36
N ASP A 81 -10.27 -1.20 -10.52
CA ASP A 81 -9.90 -0.48 -11.74
C ASP A 81 -11.06 0.33 -12.33
N LYS A 82 -12.30 -0.09 -12.08
CA LYS A 82 -13.53 0.42 -12.71
C LYS A 82 -14.16 1.60 -11.97
N ILE A 83 -13.72 1.91 -10.75
CA ILE A 83 -14.30 3.02 -9.98
C ILE A 83 -13.74 4.37 -10.44
N SER A 84 -14.53 5.43 -10.22
CA SER A 84 -14.13 6.81 -10.52
C SER A 84 -12.96 7.29 -9.66
N SER A 85 -12.27 8.34 -10.10
CA SER A 85 -11.22 8.99 -9.30
C SER A 85 -11.74 9.50 -7.95
N SER A 86 -12.97 10.01 -7.91
CA SER A 86 -13.63 10.45 -6.67
C SER A 86 -13.83 9.29 -5.69
N GLN A 87 -14.38 8.16 -6.18
CA GLN A 87 -14.59 6.97 -5.35
C GLN A 87 -13.25 6.41 -4.84
N ARG A 88 -12.23 6.34 -5.69
CA ARG A 88 -10.91 5.85 -5.29
C ARG A 88 -10.26 6.73 -4.23
N THR A 89 -10.38 8.07 -4.38
CA THR A 89 -9.92 9.01 -3.37
C THR A 89 -10.65 8.82 -2.04
N ALA A 90 -11.97 8.60 -2.07
CA ALA A 90 -12.76 8.32 -0.87
C ALA A 90 -12.35 6.99 -0.20
N VAL A 91 -12.08 5.94 -0.99
CA VAL A 91 -11.56 4.65 -0.51
C VAL A 91 -10.23 4.84 0.23
N VAL A 92 -9.26 5.53 -0.39
CA VAL A 92 -7.96 5.79 0.23
C VAL A 92 -8.10 6.57 1.53
N ASN A 93 -8.93 7.60 1.56
CA ASN A 93 -9.13 8.44 2.74
C ASN A 93 -9.84 7.66 3.88
N ALA A 94 -10.82 6.82 3.56
CA ALA A 94 -11.50 5.98 4.57
C ALA A 94 -10.54 4.95 5.18
N PHE A 95 -9.69 4.31 4.36
CA PHE A 95 -8.63 3.43 4.84
C PHE A 95 -7.67 4.18 5.76
N ALA A 96 -7.16 5.33 5.31
CA ALA A 96 -6.19 6.12 6.07
C ALA A 96 -6.75 6.60 7.41
N GLN A 97 -7.98 7.07 7.44
CA GLN A 97 -8.65 7.49 8.66
C GLN A 97 -8.78 6.33 9.66
N THR A 98 -9.19 5.14 9.19
CA THR A 98 -9.35 3.96 10.03
C THR A 98 -8.01 3.51 10.62
N VAL A 99 -6.96 3.42 9.81
CA VAL A 99 -5.60 3.07 10.25
C VAL A 99 -5.07 4.07 11.28
N ASN A 100 -5.24 5.38 11.02
CA ASN A 100 -4.78 6.43 11.93
C ASN A 100 -5.54 6.41 13.25
N ASN A 101 -6.85 6.16 13.24
CA ASN A 101 -7.67 6.04 14.44
C ASN A 101 -7.27 4.83 15.31
N CYS A 102 -6.64 3.83 14.73
CA CYS A 102 -6.08 2.68 15.44
C CYS A 102 -4.63 2.90 15.93
N GLY A 103 -4.08 4.11 15.81
CA GLY A 103 -2.75 4.48 16.32
C GLY A 103 -1.59 4.16 15.38
N TYR A 104 -1.85 3.75 14.14
CA TYR A 104 -0.83 3.57 13.11
C TYR A 104 -0.77 4.77 12.17
N SER A 105 0.34 4.93 11.46
CA SER A 105 0.44 5.89 10.35
C SER A 105 0.00 5.23 9.04
N ALA A 106 -0.85 5.88 8.28
CA ALA A 106 -1.30 5.40 6.98
C ALA A 106 -0.48 6.01 5.83
N VAL A 107 -0.30 5.24 4.76
CA VAL A 107 0.27 5.73 3.50
C VAL A 107 -0.46 5.08 2.31
N VAL A 108 -0.63 5.81 1.21
CA VAL A 108 -1.11 5.24 -0.06
C VAL A 108 0.09 4.95 -0.97
N TYR A 109 0.18 3.71 -1.43
CA TYR A 109 1.08 3.35 -2.53
C TYR A 109 0.32 3.41 -3.86
N ALA A 110 0.90 4.11 -4.82
CA ALA A 110 0.44 4.11 -6.20
C ALA A 110 1.55 4.56 -7.15
N ASN A 111 1.47 4.19 -8.41
CA ASN A 111 2.38 4.72 -9.42
C ASN A 111 1.98 6.15 -9.84
N LYS A 112 2.90 6.83 -10.53
CA LYS A 112 2.71 8.21 -10.98
C LYS A 112 1.45 8.40 -11.84
N ASP A 113 1.14 7.46 -12.73
CA ASP A 113 -0.06 7.57 -13.59
C ASP A 113 -1.34 7.55 -12.76
N TRP A 114 -1.42 6.64 -11.80
CA TRP A 114 -2.59 6.55 -10.91
C TRP A 114 -2.75 7.78 -10.03
N MET A 115 -1.65 8.32 -9.52
CA MET A 115 -1.68 9.57 -8.75
C MET A 115 -2.17 10.76 -9.58
N ASN A 116 -1.76 10.85 -10.85
CA ASN A 116 -2.12 11.99 -11.71
C ASN A 116 -3.53 11.86 -12.33
N ASN A 117 -3.93 10.63 -12.68
CA ASN A 117 -5.06 10.42 -13.59
C ASN A 117 -6.20 9.60 -12.97
N ARG A 118 -5.96 8.89 -11.88
CA ARG A 118 -6.91 7.96 -11.30
C ARG A 118 -7.36 8.32 -9.87
N MET A 119 -6.77 9.35 -9.28
CA MET A 119 -7.13 9.89 -7.97
C MET A 119 -7.09 11.42 -7.99
N TYR A 120 -7.76 12.04 -7.05
CA TYR A 120 -7.59 13.48 -6.78
C TYR A 120 -6.46 13.64 -5.75
N ALA A 121 -5.20 13.66 -6.24
CA ALA A 121 -4.01 13.65 -5.38
C ALA A 121 -4.00 14.75 -4.31
N GLY A 122 -4.50 15.94 -4.64
CA GLY A 122 -4.64 17.06 -3.68
C GLY A 122 -5.66 16.82 -2.56
N ASN A 123 -6.51 15.81 -2.67
CA ASN A 123 -7.53 15.46 -1.68
C ASN A 123 -7.19 14.20 -0.88
N ILE A 124 -6.01 13.62 -1.09
CA ILE A 124 -5.52 12.48 -0.30
C ILE A 124 -5.13 12.96 1.09
N SER A 125 -5.64 12.31 2.13
CA SER A 125 -5.46 12.69 3.54
C SER A 125 -4.30 12.02 4.25
N CYS A 126 -3.50 11.20 3.55
CA CYS A 126 -2.33 10.52 4.09
C CYS A 126 -1.09 10.78 3.23
N SER A 127 0.07 10.35 3.72
CA SER A 127 1.32 10.39 2.95
C SER A 127 1.24 9.50 1.70
N VAL A 128 2.07 9.81 0.72
CA VAL A 128 2.17 9.05 -0.54
C VAL A 128 3.48 8.29 -0.60
N TRP A 129 3.39 7.01 -0.93
CA TRP A 129 4.49 6.16 -1.36
C TRP A 129 4.39 5.99 -2.89
N LEU A 130 5.17 6.80 -3.59
CA LEU A 130 5.11 6.88 -5.04
C LEU A 130 5.93 5.77 -5.68
N ALA A 131 5.38 5.09 -6.68
CA ALA A 131 6.14 4.23 -7.58
C ALA A 131 6.41 4.93 -8.91
N GLN A 132 7.68 5.05 -9.25
CA GLN A 132 8.13 5.51 -10.55
C GLN A 132 9.55 5.01 -10.82
N TYR A 133 9.72 4.00 -11.65
CA TYR A 133 11.00 3.33 -11.91
C TYR A 133 11.86 4.14 -12.88
N ARG A 134 12.62 5.07 -12.31
CA ARG A 134 13.52 6.00 -13.03
C ARG A 134 14.68 6.42 -12.14
N SER A 135 15.72 6.97 -12.77
CA SER A 135 16.86 7.56 -12.05
C SER A 135 16.52 8.90 -11.38
N GLN A 136 15.49 9.59 -11.87
CA GLN A 136 15.00 10.85 -11.29
C GLN A 136 13.47 10.83 -11.24
N CYS A 137 12.91 11.23 -10.08
CA CYS A 137 11.49 11.38 -9.93
C CYS A 137 10.98 12.60 -10.71
N THR A 138 9.95 12.40 -11.53
CA THR A 138 9.30 13.46 -12.32
C THR A 138 7.86 13.72 -11.88
N TYR A 139 7.44 13.14 -10.76
CA TYR A 139 6.16 13.48 -10.14
C TYR A 139 6.30 14.80 -9.38
N THR A 140 5.36 15.71 -9.59
CA THR A 140 5.39 17.06 -9.01
C THR A 140 4.54 17.22 -7.76
N GLY A 141 3.74 16.20 -7.40
CA GLY A 141 2.96 16.19 -6.17
C GLY A 141 3.79 15.83 -4.93
N HIS A 142 3.17 15.96 -3.77
CA HIS A 142 3.81 15.57 -2.51
C HIS A 142 3.90 14.05 -2.38
N PHE A 143 5.04 13.55 -1.88
CA PHE A 143 5.26 12.16 -1.50
C PHE A 143 6.31 12.08 -0.41
N SER A 144 6.22 11.06 0.44
CA SER A 144 7.20 10.79 1.52
C SER A 144 8.15 9.64 1.20
N MET A 145 7.71 8.71 0.36
CA MET A 145 8.53 7.58 -0.10
C MET A 145 8.47 7.47 -1.62
N TRP A 146 9.58 7.03 -2.22
CA TRP A 146 9.67 6.78 -3.64
C TRP A 146 10.30 5.42 -3.91
N GLN A 147 9.51 4.52 -4.51
CA GLN A 147 9.99 3.27 -5.09
C GLN A 147 10.56 3.57 -6.48
N PHE A 148 11.89 3.54 -6.59
CA PHE A 148 12.58 3.99 -7.81
C PHE A 148 12.99 2.85 -8.74
N THR A 149 12.92 1.60 -8.28
CA THR A 149 13.22 0.41 -9.08
C THR A 149 12.55 -0.83 -8.49
N ASP A 150 12.20 -1.77 -9.36
CA ASP A 150 11.75 -3.14 -9.08
C ASP A 150 12.84 -4.18 -9.42
N LYS A 151 14.07 -3.74 -9.74
CA LYS A 151 15.16 -4.58 -10.27
C LYS A 151 16.46 -4.43 -9.50
N ALA A 152 16.39 -4.08 -8.23
CA ALA A 152 17.56 -4.05 -7.37
C ALA A 152 18.02 -5.45 -6.97
N ARG A 153 19.26 -5.55 -6.53
CA ARG A 153 19.85 -6.77 -5.96
C ARG A 153 20.30 -6.48 -4.54
N VAL A 154 19.97 -7.39 -3.63
CA VAL A 154 20.39 -7.34 -2.23
C VAL A 154 21.05 -8.67 -1.87
N ASN A 155 22.19 -8.60 -1.20
CA ASN A 155 22.92 -9.78 -0.78
C ASN A 155 22.03 -10.66 0.12
N GLY A 156 21.99 -11.96 -0.15
CA GLY A 156 21.17 -12.92 0.57
C GLY A 156 19.75 -13.10 0.00
N ILE A 157 19.35 -12.30 -1.00
CA ILE A 157 18.05 -12.46 -1.67
C ILE A 157 18.27 -12.94 -3.12
N SER A 158 17.66 -14.05 -3.46
CA SER A 158 17.63 -14.54 -4.85
C SER A 158 16.58 -13.76 -5.66
N GLY A 159 16.97 -13.21 -6.79
CA GLY A 159 16.10 -12.45 -7.67
C GLY A 159 16.21 -10.93 -7.50
N TYR A 160 15.23 -10.22 -8.02
CA TYR A 160 15.11 -8.78 -7.90
C TYR A 160 14.23 -8.39 -6.72
N VAL A 161 14.50 -7.22 -6.16
CA VAL A 161 13.72 -6.59 -5.10
C VAL A 161 13.41 -5.15 -5.45
N ASP A 162 12.31 -4.66 -4.90
CA ASP A 162 11.98 -3.25 -4.95
C ASP A 162 12.90 -2.45 -4.04
N MET A 163 13.33 -1.28 -4.52
CA MET A 163 14.07 -0.36 -3.66
C MET A 163 13.38 0.99 -3.56
N ASN A 164 13.50 1.55 -2.38
CA ASN A 164 12.81 2.76 -1.98
C ASN A 164 13.76 3.76 -1.35
N VAL A 165 13.45 5.03 -1.47
CA VAL A 165 14.09 6.11 -0.75
C VAL A 165 13.03 6.85 0.06
N TRP A 166 13.36 7.14 1.31
CA TRP A 166 12.53 7.99 2.17
C TRP A 166 12.93 9.45 1.96
N LYS A 167 11.96 10.31 1.72
CA LYS A 167 12.19 11.75 1.59
C LYS A 167 11.99 12.40 2.95
N HIS A 168 13.06 12.88 3.51
CA HIS A 168 13.09 13.64 4.78
C HIS A 168 12.73 15.11 4.55
#